data_627cdbfe3da843aa6e305f9ba378854e
#
_entry.id   627cdbfe3da843aa6e305f9ba378854e
#
_cell.length_a   1.000
_cell.length_b   1.000
_cell.length_c   1.000
_cell.angle_alpha   90.00
_cell.angle_beta   90.00
_cell.angle_gamma   90.00
#
_symmetry.space_group_name_H-M   'P 1'
#
loop_
_entity.id
_entity.type
_entity.pdbx_description
1 polymer ?
#
loop_
_entity_poly.entity_id
_entity_poly.type
_entity_poly.pdbx_seq_one_letter_code
_entity_poly.pdbx_strand_id
1 'polypeptide(L)'
;MFNGFSHTVIGASHITSGTVCQDSSVFRVYENYSIAIVADGHGSKKHFRSDKGSEMAVKAALDTVEEFYRNPDAFEECFLSDPDGIIKKMEKNIISRWNRLVIHHYTRNPYTDKEKEKFTEKEFRRIKVESVYGTTLVVAVMGRKFTFGTQIGDGSLVLICEDAAAEMPIGYEENAPANITASMCNSQAINYFHSFYAVDEKPIAVFVSTDGLYTSFRSDEDFLDYHSILANQLANINAFSPSIRKNLSKRAKSGTQDDTSLACVFDCEVLAEKIEDLKEQVEVNKIHASMRKAEHKARMEKQKFKNALNNAQYEYEDD
;
A
#
# COMPACT_ATOMS: atom_id res chain seq x y z
N MET A 1 -9.94 20.56 8.48
CA MET A 1 -10.31 20.38 7.04
C MET A 1 -9.37 19.36 6.41
N PHE A 2 -9.93 18.34 5.72
CA PHE A 2 -9.11 17.30 5.07
C PHE A 2 -8.69 17.67 3.66
N ASN A 3 -7.58 17.09 3.18
CA ASN A 3 -7.12 17.12 1.81
C ASN A 3 -6.38 15.81 1.48
N GLY A 4 -5.94 15.59 0.23
CA GLY A 4 -5.25 14.37 -0.15
C GLY A 4 -4.83 14.32 -1.61
N PHE A 5 -4.25 13.19 -2.00
CA PHE A 5 -3.90 12.89 -3.38
C PHE A 5 -3.86 11.37 -3.63
N SER A 6 -3.90 10.96 -4.88
CA SER A 6 -3.57 9.59 -5.30
C SER A 6 -2.88 9.58 -6.65
N HIS A 7 -1.93 8.66 -6.81
CA HIS A 7 -1.20 8.43 -8.05
C HIS A 7 -0.99 6.94 -8.27
N THR A 8 -1.25 6.49 -9.50
CA THR A 8 -0.88 5.17 -9.99
C THR A 8 0.01 5.35 -11.22
N VAL A 9 1.09 4.60 -11.28
CA VAL A 9 2.05 4.60 -12.39
C VAL A 9 2.38 3.17 -12.80
N ILE A 10 2.47 2.95 -14.11
CA ILE A 10 2.78 1.65 -14.68
C ILE A 10 4.27 1.32 -14.55
N GLY A 11 4.58 0.08 -14.23
CA GLY A 11 5.92 -0.48 -14.11
C GLY A 11 6.62 -0.69 -15.45
N ALA A 12 7.96 -0.69 -15.44
CA ALA A 12 8.75 -0.92 -16.65
C ALA A 12 8.57 -2.33 -17.21
N SER A 13 8.38 -3.34 -16.36
CA SER A 13 8.10 -4.73 -16.76
C SER A 13 6.78 -4.83 -17.55
N HIS A 14 5.73 -4.12 -17.10
CA HIS A 14 4.42 -4.08 -17.77
C HIS A 14 4.49 -3.32 -19.10
N ILE A 15 5.23 -2.21 -19.17
CA ILE A 15 5.46 -1.50 -20.42
C ILE A 15 6.18 -2.41 -21.44
N THR A 16 7.21 -3.15 -21.00
CA THR A 16 8.00 -4.01 -21.87
C THR A 16 7.22 -5.23 -22.37
N SER A 17 6.37 -5.81 -21.50
CA SER A 17 5.52 -6.97 -21.84
C SER A 17 4.22 -6.59 -22.58
N GLY A 18 3.88 -5.30 -22.64
CA GLY A 18 2.59 -4.85 -23.15
C GLY A 18 1.42 -5.18 -22.22
N THR A 19 1.69 -5.44 -20.94
CA THR A 19 0.67 -5.67 -19.91
C THR A 19 0.09 -4.33 -19.46
N VAL A 20 -1.21 -4.28 -19.19
CA VAL A 20 -1.85 -3.09 -18.63
C VAL A 20 -1.42 -2.89 -17.18
N CYS A 21 -1.53 -1.68 -16.67
CA CYS A 21 -1.35 -1.42 -15.25
C CYS A 21 -2.40 -2.18 -14.45
N GLN A 22 -1.95 -2.95 -13.46
CA GLN A 22 -2.81 -3.79 -12.62
C GLN A 22 -3.14 -3.13 -11.27
N ASP A 23 -2.48 -2.03 -10.96
CA ASP A 23 -2.73 -1.21 -9.77
C ASP A 23 -3.93 -0.28 -9.94
N SER A 24 -4.56 0.05 -8.83
CA SER A 24 -5.60 1.08 -8.74
C SER A 24 -5.45 1.89 -7.47
N SER A 25 -5.76 3.19 -7.53
CA SER A 25 -5.75 4.07 -6.37
C SER A 25 -6.85 5.12 -6.43
N VAL A 26 -7.33 5.55 -5.27
CA VAL A 26 -8.27 6.67 -5.13
C VAL A 26 -8.07 7.38 -3.80
N PHE A 27 -8.37 8.66 -3.77
CA PHE A 27 -8.66 9.40 -2.54
C PHE A 27 -10.00 10.12 -2.66
N ARG A 28 -10.65 10.38 -1.53
CA ARG A 28 -11.86 11.22 -1.44
C ARG A 28 -11.79 12.04 -0.16
N VAL A 29 -12.30 13.24 -0.25
CA VAL A 29 -12.39 14.18 0.89
C VAL A 29 -13.84 14.61 1.06
N TYR A 30 -14.32 14.49 2.28
CA TYR A 30 -15.64 14.90 2.72
C TYR A 30 -15.50 15.88 3.87
N GLU A 31 -16.59 16.46 4.30
CA GLU A 31 -16.58 17.43 5.40
C GLU A 31 -16.09 16.82 6.72
N ASN A 32 -16.46 15.58 7.00
CA ASN A 32 -16.24 14.92 8.29
C ASN A 32 -15.15 13.85 8.27
N TYR A 33 -14.71 13.41 7.08
CA TYR A 33 -13.74 12.34 6.91
C TYR A 33 -13.07 12.41 5.54
N SER A 34 -12.01 11.66 5.42
CA SER A 34 -11.31 11.45 4.15
C SER A 34 -10.85 10.00 4.01
N ILE A 35 -10.66 9.55 2.76
CA ILE A 35 -10.36 8.16 2.43
C ILE A 35 -9.20 8.11 1.46
N ALA A 36 -8.23 7.23 1.72
CA ALA A 36 -7.19 6.83 0.77
C ALA A 36 -7.24 5.31 0.58
N ILE A 37 -7.21 4.84 -0.69
CA ILE A 37 -7.30 3.43 -1.04
C ILE A 37 -6.32 3.12 -2.16
N VAL A 38 -5.64 1.98 -2.05
CA VAL A 38 -4.86 1.37 -3.13
C VAL A 38 -5.16 -0.12 -3.21
N ALA A 39 -4.99 -0.70 -4.40
CA ALA A 39 -5.11 -2.13 -4.64
C ALA A 39 -4.14 -2.53 -5.76
N ASP A 40 -3.46 -3.66 -5.58
CA ASP A 40 -2.52 -4.26 -6.52
C ASP A 40 -3.12 -5.55 -7.08
N GLY A 41 -3.25 -5.59 -8.40
CA GLY A 41 -3.76 -6.75 -9.12
C GLY A 41 -2.65 -7.75 -9.43
N HIS A 42 -2.78 -8.99 -8.94
CA HIS A 42 -1.76 -10.02 -9.08
C HIS A 42 -1.33 -10.30 -10.53
N GLY A 43 -0.01 -10.33 -10.78
CA GLY A 43 0.58 -10.52 -12.12
C GLY A 43 0.62 -11.98 -12.63
N SER A 44 0.17 -12.99 -11.86
CA SER A 44 0.29 -14.38 -12.27
C SER A 44 -0.68 -14.77 -13.39
N LYS A 45 -0.32 -15.78 -14.19
CA LYS A 45 -1.11 -16.29 -15.34
C LYS A 45 -2.59 -16.50 -15.04
N LYS A 46 -2.95 -16.95 -13.82
CA LYS A 46 -4.34 -17.23 -13.43
C LYS A 46 -5.15 -15.97 -13.14
N HIS A 47 -4.50 -14.83 -12.85
CA HIS A 47 -5.14 -13.57 -12.48
C HIS A 47 -5.21 -12.60 -13.68
N PHE A 48 -5.59 -13.08 -14.85
CA PHE A 48 -5.49 -12.36 -16.13
C PHE A 48 -6.49 -11.19 -16.31
N ARG A 49 -7.31 -10.89 -15.31
CA ARG A 49 -8.18 -9.71 -15.21
C ARG A 49 -7.98 -8.99 -13.88
N SER A 50 -6.78 -9.06 -13.33
CA SER A 50 -6.48 -8.45 -12.03
C SER A 50 -6.51 -6.92 -12.07
N ASP A 51 -6.28 -6.30 -13.24
CA ASP A 51 -6.52 -4.88 -13.49
C ASP A 51 -7.98 -4.48 -13.16
N LYS A 52 -8.94 -5.31 -13.57
CA LYS A 52 -10.35 -5.13 -13.21
C LYS A 52 -10.62 -5.50 -11.75
N GLY A 53 -9.86 -6.46 -11.23
CA GLY A 53 -9.94 -6.86 -9.82
C GLY A 53 -9.59 -5.73 -8.87
N SER A 54 -8.46 -5.03 -9.11
CA SER A 54 -8.00 -3.88 -8.33
C SER A 54 -8.95 -2.67 -8.46
N GLU A 55 -9.41 -2.33 -9.68
CA GLU A 55 -10.43 -1.30 -9.89
C GLU A 55 -11.70 -1.57 -9.06
N MET A 56 -12.16 -2.83 -9.05
CA MET A 56 -13.35 -3.24 -8.31
C MET A 56 -13.12 -3.27 -6.80
N ALA A 57 -11.91 -3.61 -6.32
CA ALA A 57 -11.57 -3.59 -4.92
C ALA A 57 -11.59 -2.15 -4.36
N VAL A 58 -10.95 -1.23 -5.07
CA VAL A 58 -10.98 0.21 -4.74
C VAL A 58 -12.43 0.72 -4.70
N LYS A 59 -13.23 0.39 -5.73
CA LYS A 59 -14.64 0.80 -5.77
C LYS A 59 -15.46 0.19 -4.62
N ALA A 60 -15.29 -1.10 -4.35
CA ALA A 60 -16.03 -1.77 -3.28
C ALA A 60 -15.70 -1.20 -1.90
N ALA A 61 -14.44 -0.87 -1.65
CA ALA A 61 -14.00 -0.25 -0.42
C ALA A 61 -14.57 1.17 -0.29
N LEU A 62 -14.44 2.00 -1.33
CA LEU A 62 -14.98 3.37 -1.34
C LEU A 62 -16.49 3.37 -1.07
N ASP A 63 -17.28 2.63 -1.87
CA ASP A 63 -18.74 2.54 -1.72
C ASP A 63 -19.15 2.03 -0.32
N THR A 64 -18.31 1.19 0.31
CA THR A 64 -18.58 0.68 1.66
C THR A 64 -18.35 1.74 2.72
N VAL A 65 -17.21 2.43 2.69
CA VAL A 65 -16.92 3.50 3.67
C VAL A 65 -17.96 4.61 3.54
N GLU A 66 -18.28 5.05 2.32
CA GLU A 66 -19.32 6.06 2.07
C GLU A 66 -20.69 5.64 2.63
N GLU A 67 -21.03 4.35 2.55
CA GLU A 67 -22.29 3.85 3.13
C GLU A 67 -22.30 3.90 4.65
N PHE A 68 -21.20 3.57 5.31
CA PHE A 68 -21.07 3.65 6.76
C PHE A 68 -21.13 5.11 7.25
N TYR A 69 -20.58 6.04 6.49
CA TYR A 69 -20.59 7.48 6.79
C TYR A 69 -21.86 8.23 6.32
N ARG A 70 -22.92 7.54 5.88
CA ARG A 70 -24.19 8.24 5.50
C ARG A 70 -24.77 9.09 6.63
N ASN A 71 -24.56 8.68 7.86
CA ASN A 71 -24.84 9.46 9.07
C ASN A 71 -23.56 9.49 9.90
N PRO A 72 -22.71 10.52 9.72
CA PRO A 72 -21.40 10.57 10.37
C PRO A 72 -21.47 10.49 11.90
N ASP A 73 -22.40 11.21 12.53
CA ASP A 73 -22.50 11.25 14.00
C ASP A 73 -22.87 9.88 14.57
N ALA A 74 -23.87 9.21 13.98
CA ALA A 74 -24.25 7.86 14.40
C ALA A 74 -23.15 6.82 14.12
N PHE A 75 -22.43 6.99 13.01
CA PHE A 75 -21.31 6.11 12.71
C PHE A 75 -20.14 6.29 13.68
N GLU A 76 -19.78 7.54 13.99
CA GLU A 76 -18.73 7.85 14.95
C GLU A 76 -19.06 7.26 16.33
N GLU A 77 -20.31 7.39 16.80
CA GLU A 77 -20.75 6.80 18.07
C GLU A 77 -20.62 5.27 18.07
N CYS A 78 -21.08 4.61 17.00
CA CYS A 78 -20.96 3.17 16.84
C CYS A 78 -19.51 2.72 16.79
N PHE A 79 -18.66 3.44 16.05
CA PHE A 79 -17.23 3.11 15.91
C PHE A 79 -16.52 3.22 17.26
N LEU A 80 -16.72 4.30 18.01
CA LEU A 80 -16.12 4.49 19.33
C LEU A 80 -16.57 3.43 20.35
N SER A 81 -17.78 2.88 20.17
CA SER A 81 -18.30 1.79 21.01
C SER A 81 -17.69 0.42 20.72
N ASP A 82 -17.42 0.10 19.45
CA ASP A 82 -16.89 -1.20 19.01
C ASP A 82 -16.07 -1.05 17.72
N PRO A 83 -14.84 -0.52 17.80
CA PRO A 83 -14.01 -0.30 16.61
C PRO A 83 -13.72 -1.59 15.83
N ASP A 84 -13.32 -2.66 16.53
CA ASP A 84 -12.96 -3.95 15.92
C ASP A 84 -14.16 -4.58 15.20
N GLY A 85 -15.33 -4.59 15.83
CA GLY A 85 -16.56 -5.13 15.24
C GLY A 85 -17.02 -4.34 14.02
N ILE A 86 -16.89 -3.01 14.05
CA ILE A 86 -17.23 -2.14 12.92
C ILE A 86 -16.26 -2.32 11.76
N ILE A 87 -14.95 -2.35 11.99
CA ILE A 87 -13.95 -2.61 10.96
C ILE A 87 -14.21 -3.99 10.33
N LYS A 88 -14.41 -5.01 11.15
CA LYS A 88 -14.70 -6.37 10.67
C LYS A 88 -15.99 -6.45 9.84
N LYS A 89 -16.99 -5.66 10.17
CA LYS A 89 -18.24 -5.54 9.39
C LYS A 89 -17.98 -4.84 8.05
N MET A 90 -17.15 -3.81 8.03
CA MET A 90 -16.72 -3.15 6.78
C MET A 90 -15.97 -4.11 5.86
N GLU A 91 -15.00 -4.85 6.37
CA GLU A 91 -14.23 -5.84 5.61
C GLU A 91 -15.14 -6.87 4.94
N LYS A 92 -16.11 -7.43 5.69
CA LYS A 92 -17.12 -8.36 5.14
C LYS A 92 -17.95 -7.72 4.02
N ASN A 93 -18.33 -6.46 4.18
CA ASN A 93 -19.10 -5.73 3.16
C ASN A 93 -18.25 -5.44 1.92
N ILE A 94 -16.98 -5.07 2.09
CA ILE A 94 -16.03 -4.88 0.99
C ILE A 94 -15.88 -6.17 0.17
N ILE A 95 -15.61 -7.30 0.82
CA ILE A 95 -15.51 -8.62 0.16
C ILE A 95 -16.80 -8.95 -0.60
N SER A 96 -17.96 -8.78 0.04
CA SER A 96 -19.26 -9.05 -0.57
C SER A 96 -19.54 -8.19 -1.79
N ARG A 97 -19.22 -6.88 -1.73
CA ARG A 97 -19.35 -5.95 -2.85
C ARG A 97 -18.41 -6.29 -3.99
N TRP A 98 -17.13 -6.55 -3.66
CA TRP A 98 -16.13 -6.94 -4.64
C TRP A 98 -16.57 -8.19 -5.41
N ASN A 99 -16.99 -9.25 -4.70
CA ASN A 99 -17.51 -10.47 -5.32
C ASN A 99 -18.68 -10.19 -6.26
N ARG A 100 -19.64 -9.34 -5.86
CA ARG A 100 -20.75 -8.95 -6.73
C ARG A 100 -20.30 -8.22 -7.99
N LEU A 101 -19.34 -7.30 -7.87
CA LEU A 101 -18.77 -6.57 -9.00
C LEU A 101 -18.06 -7.52 -9.97
N VAL A 102 -17.25 -8.45 -9.45
CA VAL A 102 -16.55 -9.48 -10.22
C VAL A 102 -17.53 -10.34 -11.00
N ILE A 103 -18.53 -10.91 -10.32
CA ILE A 103 -19.54 -11.77 -10.99
C ILE A 103 -20.34 -11.00 -12.02
N HIS A 104 -20.72 -9.75 -11.71
CA HIS A 104 -21.43 -8.90 -12.67
C HIS A 104 -20.58 -8.60 -13.91
N HIS A 105 -19.30 -8.29 -13.73
CA HIS A 105 -18.38 -8.06 -14.85
C HIS A 105 -18.19 -9.32 -15.68
N TYR A 106 -17.94 -10.46 -15.05
CA TYR A 106 -17.79 -11.74 -15.73
C TYR A 106 -19.03 -12.12 -16.55
N THR A 107 -20.23 -11.93 -16.00
CA THR A 107 -21.49 -12.23 -16.69
C THR A 107 -21.68 -11.40 -17.95
N ARG A 108 -21.24 -10.13 -17.94
CA ARG A 108 -21.33 -9.24 -19.11
C ARG A 108 -20.16 -9.41 -20.08
N ASN A 109 -19.02 -9.88 -19.59
CA ASN A 109 -17.81 -10.08 -20.34
C ASN A 109 -17.27 -11.50 -20.13
N PRO A 110 -17.89 -12.53 -20.74
CA PRO A 110 -17.41 -13.92 -20.68
C PRO A 110 -15.96 -14.02 -21.14
N TYR A 111 -15.25 -15.06 -20.73
CA TYR A 111 -13.87 -15.28 -21.13
C TYR A 111 -13.75 -15.42 -22.64
N THR A 112 -12.84 -14.69 -23.24
CA THR A 112 -12.47 -14.78 -24.64
C THR A 112 -11.66 -16.04 -24.91
N ASP A 113 -11.60 -16.49 -26.17
CA ASP A 113 -10.79 -17.66 -26.53
C ASP A 113 -9.29 -17.37 -26.30
N LYS A 114 -8.83 -16.14 -26.56
CA LYS A 114 -7.45 -15.71 -26.28
C LYS A 114 -7.08 -15.83 -24.79
N GLU A 115 -8.01 -15.58 -23.87
CA GLU A 115 -7.80 -15.76 -22.43
C GLU A 115 -7.73 -17.24 -22.06
N LYS A 116 -8.57 -18.10 -22.70
CA LYS A 116 -8.62 -19.54 -22.49
C LYS A 116 -7.39 -20.27 -23.05
N GLU A 117 -6.88 -19.84 -24.21
CA GLU A 117 -5.70 -20.43 -24.89
C GLU A 117 -4.45 -20.47 -24.00
N LYS A 118 -4.37 -19.62 -22.98
CA LYS A 118 -3.28 -19.61 -22.01
C LYS A 118 -3.24 -20.87 -21.12
N PHE A 119 -4.32 -21.65 -21.09
CA PHE A 119 -4.52 -22.79 -20.18
C PHE A 119 -4.85 -24.06 -20.94
N THR A 120 -4.44 -25.20 -20.37
CA THR A 120 -5.03 -26.48 -20.78
C THR A 120 -6.49 -26.55 -20.33
N GLU A 121 -7.31 -27.35 -21.01
CA GLU A 121 -8.73 -27.52 -20.66
C GLU A 121 -8.90 -27.95 -19.18
N LYS A 122 -8.01 -28.82 -18.68
CA LYS A 122 -8.03 -29.29 -17.28
C LYS A 122 -7.70 -28.19 -16.29
N GLU A 123 -6.73 -27.32 -16.59
CA GLU A 123 -6.39 -26.15 -15.76
C GLU A 123 -7.54 -25.18 -15.75
N PHE A 124 -8.08 -24.82 -16.94
CA PHE A 124 -9.12 -23.84 -17.09
C PHE A 124 -10.41 -24.21 -16.31
N ARG A 125 -10.81 -25.48 -16.35
CA ARG A 125 -11.99 -25.98 -15.60
C ARG A 125 -11.85 -25.83 -14.07
N ARG A 126 -10.65 -25.66 -13.54
CA ARG A 126 -10.37 -25.49 -12.11
C ARG A 126 -10.27 -24.05 -11.66
N ILE A 127 -10.21 -23.11 -12.59
CA ILE A 127 -10.11 -21.69 -12.30
C ILE A 127 -11.47 -21.20 -11.77
N LYS A 128 -11.47 -20.67 -10.55
CA LYS A 128 -12.63 -19.96 -10.01
C LYS A 128 -12.71 -18.56 -10.61
N VAL A 129 -13.90 -18.06 -10.84
CA VAL A 129 -14.11 -16.73 -11.44
C VAL A 129 -13.39 -15.66 -10.61
N GLU A 130 -13.55 -15.67 -9.30
CA GLU A 130 -12.96 -14.70 -8.39
C GLU A 130 -11.43 -14.69 -8.48
N SER A 131 -10.80 -15.86 -8.66
CA SER A 131 -9.35 -15.96 -8.75
C SER A 131 -8.78 -15.25 -9.98
N VAL A 132 -9.55 -15.09 -11.05
CA VAL A 132 -9.11 -14.37 -12.25
C VAL A 132 -8.91 -12.86 -11.99
N TYR A 133 -9.62 -12.33 -11.00
CA TYR A 133 -9.59 -10.93 -10.56
C TYR A 133 -8.78 -10.71 -9.29
N GLY A 134 -7.90 -11.63 -8.91
CA GLY A 134 -7.15 -11.57 -7.66
C GLY A 134 -6.40 -10.26 -7.48
N THR A 135 -6.52 -9.67 -6.30
CA THR A 135 -5.93 -8.37 -5.95
C THR A 135 -5.74 -8.23 -4.43
N THR A 136 -4.80 -7.41 -4.04
CA THR A 136 -4.65 -6.88 -2.67
C THR A 136 -5.60 -5.72 -2.43
N LEU A 137 -5.63 -5.18 -1.22
CA LEU A 137 -6.34 -3.95 -0.89
C LEU A 137 -5.74 -3.32 0.37
N VAL A 138 -5.52 -2.00 0.34
CA VAL A 138 -5.22 -1.20 1.53
C VAL A 138 -6.18 -0.02 1.57
N VAL A 139 -6.82 0.18 2.71
CA VAL A 139 -7.80 1.26 2.96
C VAL A 139 -7.37 2.04 4.19
N ALA A 140 -7.36 3.35 4.11
CA ALA A 140 -7.21 4.23 5.25
C ALA A 140 -8.34 5.26 5.28
N VAL A 141 -8.86 5.51 6.46
CA VAL A 141 -9.91 6.51 6.72
C VAL A 141 -9.46 7.40 7.85
N MET A 142 -9.45 8.70 7.62
CA MET A 142 -9.17 9.72 8.62
C MET A 142 -10.45 10.49 8.90
N GLY A 143 -10.97 10.34 10.10
CA GLY A 143 -12.18 11.03 10.60
C GLY A 143 -11.84 12.13 11.61
N ARG A 144 -12.86 12.79 12.14
CA ARG A 144 -12.68 13.85 13.15
C ARG A 144 -12.26 13.33 14.53
N LYS A 145 -12.70 12.12 14.90
CA LYS A 145 -12.51 11.54 16.24
C LYS A 145 -11.61 10.33 16.26
N PHE A 146 -11.38 9.72 15.10
CA PHE A 146 -10.56 8.54 14.97
C PHE A 146 -10.01 8.40 13.57
N THR A 147 -8.92 7.68 13.48
CA THR A 147 -8.31 7.21 12.23
C THR A 147 -8.26 5.69 12.26
N PHE A 148 -8.56 5.04 11.15
CA PHE A 148 -8.39 3.58 11.04
C PHE A 148 -7.93 3.19 9.66
N GLY A 149 -7.35 2.00 9.59
CA GLY A 149 -7.00 1.37 8.33
C GLY A 149 -7.18 -0.13 8.38
N THR A 150 -7.35 -0.73 7.20
CA THR A 150 -7.40 -2.17 7.04
C THR A 150 -6.74 -2.57 5.73
N GLN A 151 -6.07 -3.72 5.72
CA GLN A 151 -5.38 -4.24 4.55
C GLN A 151 -5.49 -5.74 4.41
N ILE A 152 -5.47 -6.22 3.18
CA ILE A 152 -5.25 -7.61 2.79
C ILE A 152 -4.18 -7.64 1.70
N GLY A 153 -3.15 -8.44 1.91
CA GLY A 153 -1.98 -8.52 1.03
C GLY A 153 -0.79 -7.78 1.58
N ASP A 154 0.16 -7.45 0.71
CA ASP A 154 1.51 -6.96 0.99
C ASP A 154 1.71 -5.45 0.72
N GLY A 155 0.62 -4.71 0.56
CA GLY A 155 0.66 -3.25 0.54
C GLY A 155 1.08 -2.68 1.89
N SER A 156 1.27 -1.37 1.96
CA SER A 156 1.72 -0.68 3.17
C SER A 156 0.79 0.45 3.56
N LEU A 157 0.62 0.63 4.87
CA LEU A 157 -0.02 1.79 5.47
C LEU A 157 1.00 2.48 6.37
N VAL A 158 1.22 3.78 6.15
CA VAL A 158 2.12 4.61 6.96
C VAL A 158 1.33 5.74 7.59
N LEU A 159 1.43 5.85 8.90
CA LEU A 159 0.88 6.92 9.70
C LEU A 159 1.97 7.96 9.96
N ILE A 160 1.65 9.24 9.81
CA ILE A 160 2.45 10.35 10.33
C ILE A 160 1.77 10.80 11.62
N CYS A 161 2.39 10.47 12.73
CA CYS A 161 1.86 10.70 14.06
C CYS A 161 1.86 12.19 14.44
N GLU A 162 1.21 12.54 15.52
CA GLU A 162 1.13 13.92 16.02
C GLU A 162 2.51 14.50 16.42
N ASP A 163 3.46 13.64 16.80
CA ASP A 163 4.86 13.99 17.10
C ASP A 163 5.76 14.03 15.86
N ALA A 164 5.17 13.97 14.65
CA ALA A 164 5.82 13.93 13.34
C ALA A 164 6.62 12.62 13.05
N ALA A 165 6.58 11.63 13.92
CA ALA A 165 7.14 10.31 13.64
C ALA A 165 6.33 9.59 12.54
N ALA A 166 7.03 8.83 11.70
CA ALA A 166 6.39 7.95 10.71
C ALA A 166 6.42 6.51 11.22
N GLU A 167 5.29 5.80 11.14
CA GLU A 167 5.19 4.41 11.56
C GLU A 167 4.30 3.58 10.65
N MET A 168 4.49 2.27 10.65
CA MET A 168 3.61 1.29 10.03
C MET A 168 2.80 0.58 11.13
N PRO A 169 1.56 1.02 11.43
CA PRO A 169 0.76 0.47 12.51
C PRO A 169 0.26 -0.95 12.23
N ILE A 170 0.27 -1.37 10.97
CA ILE A 170 0.01 -2.75 10.55
C ILE A 170 1.35 -3.34 10.13
N GLY A 171 1.93 -4.18 11.00
CA GLY A 171 3.19 -4.86 10.75
C GLY A 171 3.06 -5.96 9.68
N TYR A 172 4.18 -6.33 9.07
CA TYR A 172 4.24 -7.53 8.22
C TYR A 172 4.21 -8.78 9.10
N GLU A 173 3.48 -9.81 8.67
CA GLU A 173 3.59 -11.14 9.31
C GLU A 173 4.97 -11.74 8.98
N GLU A 174 5.89 -11.72 9.94
CA GLU A 174 7.22 -12.36 9.83
C GLU A 174 7.14 -13.86 9.47
N ASN A 175 6.01 -14.51 9.72
CA ASN A 175 5.77 -15.93 9.51
C ASN A 175 4.86 -16.25 8.30
N ALA A 176 4.50 -15.28 7.47
CA ALA A 176 3.80 -15.59 6.23
C ALA A 176 4.70 -16.46 5.34
N PRO A 177 4.21 -17.61 4.79
CA PRO A 177 5.02 -18.41 3.88
C PRO A 177 5.51 -17.53 2.72
N ALA A 178 6.83 -17.43 2.57
CA ALA A 178 7.43 -16.68 1.50
C ALA A 178 6.76 -17.08 0.17
N ASN A 179 6.26 -16.09 -0.59
CA ASN A 179 5.59 -16.18 -1.90
C ASN A 179 4.07 -16.45 -1.91
N ILE A 180 3.34 -16.29 -0.81
CA ILE A 180 1.86 -16.35 -0.84
C ILE A 180 1.32 -15.03 -0.32
N THR A 181 1.06 -14.09 -1.21
CA THR A 181 0.34 -12.85 -0.89
C THR A 181 -1.15 -13.14 -0.67
N ALA A 182 -1.67 -12.70 0.45
CA ALA A 182 -3.11 -12.77 0.73
C ALA A 182 -3.89 -11.90 -0.28
N SER A 183 -5.08 -12.35 -0.66
CA SER A 183 -5.84 -11.75 -1.75
C SER A 183 -7.33 -11.70 -1.48
N MET A 184 -8.00 -10.68 -2.03
CA MET A 184 -9.45 -10.58 -2.04
C MET A 184 -10.14 -11.82 -2.63
N CYS A 185 -9.47 -12.58 -3.51
CA CYS A 185 -9.99 -13.81 -4.12
C CYS A 185 -9.82 -15.07 -3.26
N ASN A 186 -9.20 -15.00 -2.09
CA ASN A 186 -9.09 -16.14 -1.19
C ASN A 186 -10.47 -16.56 -0.67
N SER A 187 -10.70 -17.87 -0.52
CA SER A 187 -11.99 -18.42 -0.07
C SER A 187 -12.40 -17.93 1.33
N GLN A 188 -11.45 -17.55 2.15
CA GLN A 188 -11.65 -16.99 3.48
C GLN A 188 -10.88 -15.66 3.63
N ALA A 189 -10.99 -14.78 2.63
CA ALA A 189 -10.30 -13.50 2.59
C ALA A 189 -10.44 -12.69 3.90
N ILE A 190 -11.59 -12.80 4.57
CA ILE A 190 -11.88 -12.13 5.84
C ILE A 190 -10.87 -12.45 6.97
N ASN A 191 -10.22 -13.61 6.93
CA ASN A 191 -9.26 -14.04 7.94
C ASN A 191 -7.84 -13.50 7.70
N TYR A 192 -7.61 -12.88 6.55
CA TYR A 192 -6.33 -12.33 6.14
C TYR A 192 -6.29 -10.79 6.17
N PHE A 193 -7.37 -10.18 6.64
CA PHE A 193 -7.36 -8.74 6.90
C PHE A 193 -6.69 -8.42 8.21
N HIS A 194 -5.81 -7.44 8.18
CA HIS A 194 -5.18 -6.81 9.34
C HIS A 194 -5.64 -5.36 9.39
N SER A 195 -5.90 -4.88 10.58
CA SER A 195 -6.42 -3.53 10.79
C SER A 195 -5.78 -2.86 12.00
N PHE A 196 -5.84 -1.54 12.01
CA PHE A 196 -5.51 -0.71 13.16
C PHE A 196 -6.57 0.39 13.30
N TYR A 197 -6.64 0.98 14.46
CA TYR A 197 -7.36 2.23 14.70
C TYR A 197 -6.68 3.04 15.80
N ALA A 198 -6.82 4.36 15.71
CA ALA A 198 -6.39 5.33 16.69
C ALA A 198 -7.60 6.19 17.05
N VAL A 199 -7.91 6.29 18.35
CA VAL A 199 -8.99 7.11 18.91
C VAL A 199 -8.35 8.17 19.76
N ASP A 200 -8.87 9.39 19.69
CA ASP A 200 -8.36 10.58 20.41
C ASP A 200 -6.91 10.98 20.00
N GLU A 201 -6.30 10.30 19.08
CA GLU A 201 -5.04 10.68 18.44
C GLU A 201 -5.35 11.39 17.12
N LYS A 202 -4.59 12.46 16.85
CA LYS A 202 -4.75 13.25 15.61
C LYS A 202 -3.53 13.10 14.73
N PRO A 203 -3.42 12.01 13.97
CA PRO A 203 -2.31 11.89 13.04
C PRO A 203 -2.35 13.03 12.02
N ILE A 204 -1.17 13.47 11.59
CA ILE A 204 -1.02 14.53 10.59
C ILE A 204 -1.50 14.05 9.24
N ALA A 205 -1.10 12.82 8.85
CA ALA A 205 -1.41 12.23 7.56
C ALA A 205 -1.41 10.69 7.63
N VAL A 206 -2.13 10.06 6.70
CA VAL A 206 -2.08 8.63 6.44
C VAL A 206 -1.77 8.40 4.97
N PHE A 207 -0.76 7.58 4.70
CA PHE A 207 -0.38 7.13 3.38
C PHE A 207 -0.71 5.65 3.21
N VAL A 208 -1.16 5.27 2.03
CA VAL A 208 -1.32 3.87 1.63
C VAL A 208 -0.63 3.64 0.29
N SER A 209 0.09 2.52 0.15
CA SER A 209 0.81 2.20 -1.08
C SER A 209 0.76 0.72 -1.42
N THR A 210 0.92 0.40 -2.71
CA THR A 210 1.17 -0.96 -3.18
C THR A 210 2.63 -1.34 -2.91
N ASP A 211 2.95 -2.63 -2.94
CA ASP A 211 4.28 -3.17 -2.66
C ASP A 211 5.36 -2.66 -3.61
N GLY A 212 4.99 -2.29 -4.86
CA GLY A 212 5.89 -1.65 -5.83
C GLY A 212 6.54 -0.37 -5.31
N LEU A 213 5.94 0.34 -4.33
CA LEU A 213 6.60 1.45 -3.66
C LEU A 213 7.56 0.94 -2.57
N TYR A 214 7.10 0.10 -1.65
CA TYR A 214 7.86 -0.38 -0.51
C TYR A 214 9.13 -1.12 -0.94
N THR A 215 9.01 -2.05 -1.88
CA THR A 215 10.13 -2.86 -2.40
C THR A 215 11.18 -2.02 -3.16
N SER A 216 10.89 -0.76 -3.47
CA SER A 216 11.87 0.17 -4.05
C SER A 216 12.85 0.77 -3.02
N PHE A 217 12.68 0.48 -1.74
CA PHE A 217 13.55 0.92 -0.65
C PHE A 217 14.41 -0.23 -0.12
N ARG A 218 15.48 0.11 0.58
CA ARG A 218 16.45 -0.87 1.11
C ARG A 218 16.10 -1.33 2.52
N SER A 219 15.34 -0.53 3.24
CA SER A 219 14.93 -0.80 4.61
C SER A 219 13.65 -0.05 4.96
N ASP A 220 13.01 -0.45 6.06
CA ASP A 220 11.82 0.20 6.60
C ASP A 220 12.09 1.65 6.97
N GLU A 221 13.28 1.95 7.53
CA GLU A 221 13.65 3.30 7.90
C GLU A 221 13.75 4.21 6.67
N ASP A 222 14.35 3.73 5.56
CA ASP A 222 14.42 4.50 4.31
C ASP A 222 13.02 4.74 3.72
N PHE A 223 12.10 3.78 3.89
CA PHE A 223 10.71 3.90 3.47
C PHE A 223 9.93 4.90 4.35
N LEU A 224 10.08 4.85 5.67
CA LEU A 224 9.48 5.78 6.61
C LEU A 224 10.05 7.21 6.44
N ASP A 225 11.37 7.34 6.29
CA ASP A 225 12.01 8.63 5.98
C ASP A 225 11.43 9.28 4.71
N TYR A 226 11.13 8.47 3.68
CA TYR A 226 10.49 8.97 2.46
C TYR A 226 9.10 9.56 2.74
N HIS A 227 8.29 8.91 3.59
CA HIS A 227 6.97 9.41 3.95
C HIS A 227 7.02 10.68 4.80
N SER A 228 8.01 10.80 5.71
CA SER A 228 8.27 12.06 6.44
C SER A 228 8.62 13.21 5.49
N ILE A 229 9.42 12.94 4.44
CA ILE A 229 9.74 13.94 3.40
C ILE A 229 8.47 14.35 2.63
N LEU A 230 7.61 13.39 2.27
CA LEU A 230 6.34 13.68 1.60
C LEU A 230 5.42 14.50 2.51
N ALA A 231 5.30 14.13 3.78
CA ALA A 231 4.44 14.82 4.75
C ALA A 231 4.83 16.31 4.88
N ASN A 232 6.13 16.61 4.94
CA ASN A 232 6.62 17.99 4.96
C ASN A 232 6.26 18.81 3.70
N GLN A 233 5.86 18.16 2.61
CA GLN A 233 5.46 18.83 1.35
C GLN A 233 3.94 18.99 1.20
N LEU A 234 3.14 18.38 2.09
CA LEU A 234 1.68 18.36 1.98
C LEU A 234 1.05 19.76 2.05
N ALA A 235 1.66 20.70 2.77
CA ALA A 235 1.19 22.09 2.82
C ALA A 235 1.09 22.75 1.43
N ASN A 236 1.87 22.28 0.45
CA ASN A 236 1.89 22.78 -0.92
C ASN A 236 1.49 21.68 -1.93
N ILE A 237 0.60 20.77 -1.54
CA ILE A 237 0.29 19.56 -2.31
C ILE A 237 -0.08 19.82 -3.77
N ASN A 238 -0.83 20.87 -4.06
CA ASN A 238 -1.23 21.20 -5.44
C ASN A 238 -0.04 21.50 -6.34
N ALA A 239 0.99 22.15 -5.83
CA ALA A 239 2.23 22.41 -6.57
C ALA A 239 3.16 21.21 -6.58
N PHE A 240 3.13 20.38 -5.54
CA PHE A 240 4.06 19.27 -5.34
C PHE A 240 3.59 17.94 -5.94
N SER A 241 2.28 17.71 -6.08
CA SER A 241 1.67 16.48 -6.61
C SER A 241 2.29 16.00 -7.93
N PRO A 242 2.58 16.85 -8.95
CA PRO A 242 3.25 16.41 -10.17
C PRO A 242 4.67 15.85 -9.92
N SER A 243 5.38 16.37 -8.91
CA SER A 243 6.71 15.91 -8.52
C SER A 243 6.65 14.54 -7.83
N ILE A 244 5.63 14.30 -7.01
CA ILE A 244 5.35 12.98 -6.42
C ILE A 244 5.16 11.95 -7.53
N ARG A 245 4.26 12.23 -8.49
CA ARG A 245 4.01 11.32 -9.63
C ARG A 245 5.27 11.03 -10.44
N LYS A 246 6.10 12.05 -10.68
CA LYS A 246 7.38 11.88 -11.39
C LYS A 246 8.35 11.00 -10.61
N ASN A 247 8.40 11.15 -9.27
CA ASN A 247 9.22 10.32 -8.40
C ASN A 247 8.77 8.86 -8.42
N LEU A 248 7.45 8.59 -8.28
CA LEU A 248 6.87 7.26 -8.40
C LEU A 248 7.21 6.64 -9.76
N SER A 249 7.03 7.39 -10.87
CA SER A 249 7.38 6.91 -12.22
C SER A 249 8.86 6.54 -12.35
N LYS A 250 9.77 7.27 -11.68
CA LYS A 250 11.18 6.93 -11.67
C LYS A 250 11.42 5.63 -10.90
N ARG A 251 10.77 5.42 -9.75
CA ARG A 251 10.88 4.19 -8.95
C ARG A 251 10.32 2.98 -9.68
N ALA A 252 9.14 3.09 -10.28
CA ALA A 252 8.51 2.06 -11.08
C ALA A 252 9.33 1.69 -12.34
N LYS A 253 10.21 2.57 -12.85
CA LYS A 253 11.06 2.30 -14.02
C LYS A 253 12.42 1.73 -13.67
N SER A 254 13.08 2.22 -12.64
CA SER A 254 14.48 1.90 -12.31
C SER A 254 14.67 1.20 -10.96
N GLY A 255 13.60 1.07 -10.17
CA GLY A 255 13.58 0.32 -8.90
C GLY A 255 13.03 -1.09 -9.10
N THR A 256 11.79 -1.30 -8.70
CA THR A 256 11.12 -2.60 -8.73
C THR A 256 10.72 -3.07 -10.12
N GLN A 257 10.56 -2.14 -11.06
CA GLN A 257 9.99 -2.34 -12.41
C GLN A 257 8.51 -2.75 -12.40
N ASP A 258 7.86 -2.72 -11.24
CA ASP A 258 6.46 -3.04 -11.04
C ASP A 258 5.57 -1.80 -11.01
N ASP A 259 4.27 -2.00 -11.17
CA ASP A 259 3.28 -0.95 -10.98
C ASP A 259 3.42 -0.36 -9.58
N THR A 260 3.13 0.91 -9.43
CA THR A 260 3.32 1.58 -8.14
C THR A 260 2.18 2.57 -7.90
N SER A 261 1.47 2.37 -6.81
CA SER A 261 0.42 3.28 -6.36
C SER A 261 0.72 3.87 -4.98
N LEU A 262 0.36 5.13 -4.81
CA LEU A 262 0.42 5.86 -3.55
C LEU A 262 -0.81 6.75 -3.43
N ALA A 263 -1.52 6.66 -2.32
CA ALA A 263 -2.57 7.60 -1.95
C ALA A 263 -2.32 8.12 -0.53
N CYS A 264 -2.78 9.34 -0.28
CA CYS A 264 -2.62 10.01 1.01
C CYS A 264 -3.85 10.84 1.32
N VAL A 265 -4.21 10.90 2.60
CA VAL A 265 -5.13 11.89 3.16
C VAL A 265 -4.51 12.50 4.42
N PHE A 266 -4.81 13.76 4.68
CA PHE A 266 -4.24 14.51 5.79
C PHE A 266 -5.20 15.59 6.31
N ASP A 267 -5.05 15.96 7.59
CA ASP A 267 -5.76 17.08 8.18
C ASP A 267 -4.94 18.36 8.01
N CYS A 268 -5.51 19.33 7.29
CA CYS A 268 -4.84 20.60 6.98
C CYS A 268 -4.56 21.45 8.24
N GLU A 269 -5.41 21.35 9.27
CA GLU A 269 -5.26 22.12 10.51
C GLU A 269 -4.12 21.53 11.35
N VAL A 270 -4.14 20.22 11.58
CA VAL A 270 -3.06 19.50 12.28
C VAL A 270 -1.72 19.68 11.53
N LEU A 271 -1.74 19.55 10.20
CA LEU A 271 -0.55 19.78 9.38
C LEU A 271 0.03 21.18 9.56
N ALA A 272 -0.82 22.22 9.56
CA ALA A 272 -0.39 23.59 9.73
C ALA A 272 0.22 23.85 11.13
N GLU A 273 -0.34 23.24 12.16
CA GLU A 273 0.18 23.31 13.52
C GLU A 273 1.51 22.58 13.68
N LYS A 274 1.72 21.48 12.95
CA LYS A 274 2.86 20.56 13.08
C LYS A 274 3.93 20.72 12.00
N ILE A 275 3.85 21.75 11.17
CA ILE A 275 4.78 21.91 10.03
C ILE A 275 6.23 22.09 10.44
N GLU A 276 6.50 22.74 11.57
CA GLU A 276 7.86 22.90 12.08
C GLU A 276 8.40 21.60 12.67
N ASP A 277 7.58 20.83 13.39
CA ASP A 277 7.93 19.51 13.92
C ASP A 277 8.29 18.56 12.77
N LEU A 278 7.53 18.59 11.66
CA LEU A 278 7.81 17.81 10.45
C LEU A 278 9.14 18.20 9.79
N LYS A 279 9.47 19.49 9.75
CA LYS A 279 10.76 19.95 9.21
C LYS A 279 11.92 19.45 10.08
N GLU A 280 11.79 19.58 11.39
CA GLU A 280 12.80 19.11 12.34
C GLU A 280 13.00 17.60 12.22
N GLN A 281 11.90 16.84 12.16
CA GLN A 281 11.94 15.37 11.98
C GLN A 281 12.66 14.98 10.68
N VAL A 282 12.42 15.69 9.57
CA VAL A 282 13.12 15.44 8.30
C VAL A 282 14.63 15.67 8.44
N GLU A 283 15.07 16.70 9.19
CA GLU A 283 16.50 16.91 9.42
C GLU A 283 17.11 15.82 10.32
N VAL A 284 16.41 15.41 11.37
CA VAL A 284 16.81 14.26 12.20
C VAL A 284 16.97 13.00 11.36
N ASN A 285 15.99 12.70 10.51
CA ASN A 285 16.00 11.54 9.61
C ASN A 285 17.19 11.59 8.63
N LYS A 286 17.54 12.76 8.10
CA LYS A 286 18.75 12.93 7.25
C LYS A 286 20.06 12.59 7.99
N ILE A 287 20.16 12.99 9.24
CA ILE A 287 21.32 12.66 10.09
C ILE A 287 21.40 11.15 10.29
N HIS A 288 20.29 10.52 10.70
CA HIS A 288 20.21 9.07 10.88
C HIS A 288 20.53 8.30 9.58
N ALA A 289 19.98 8.72 8.44
CA ALA A 289 20.28 8.12 7.14
C ALA A 289 21.78 8.24 6.77
N SER A 290 22.43 9.35 7.13
CA SER A 290 23.87 9.53 6.93
C SER A 290 24.69 8.59 7.81
N MET A 291 24.28 8.40 9.08
CA MET A 291 24.91 7.45 10.00
C MET A 291 24.76 6.01 9.51
N ARG A 292 23.53 5.57 9.12
CA ARG A 292 23.30 4.25 8.53
C ARG A 292 24.19 3.97 7.32
N LYS A 293 24.35 4.97 6.43
CA LYS A 293 25.24 4.85 5.25
C LYS A 293 26.71 4.68 5.64
N ALA A 294 27.19 5.44 6.65
CA ALA A 294 28.56 5.33 7.14
C ALA A 294 28.82 3.96 7.78
N GLU A 295 27.89 3.47 8.61
CA GLU A 295 27.96 2.14 9.24
C GLU A 295 27.96 1.03 8.21
N HIS A 296 27.06 1.09 7.22
CA HIS A 296 27.02 0.12 6.14
C HIS A 296 28.33 0.07 5.37
N LYS A 297 28.91 1.25 5.02
CA LYS A 297 30.21 1.33 4.34
C LYS A 297 31.32 0.70 5.18
N ALA A 298 31.39 1.03 6.46
CA ALA A 298 32.39 0.47 7.37
C ALA A 298 32.24 -1.06 7.50
N ARG A 299 31.01 -1.58 7.56
CA ARG A 299 30.71 -3.03 7.59
C ARG A 299 31.18 -3.73 6.29
N MET A 300 30.91 -3.12 5.15
CA MET A 300 31.36 -3.67 3.84
C MET A 300 32.89 -3.67 3.70
N GLU A 301 33.58 -2.63 4.17
CA GLU A 301 35.03 -2.57 4.18
C GLU A 301 35.62 -3.66 5.09
N LYS A 302 35.06 -3.82 6.29
CA LYS A 302 35.47 -4.89 7.24
C LYS A 302 35.26 -6.29 6.64
N GLN A 303 34.16 -6.52 5.92
CA GLN A 303 33.88 -7.81 5.26
C GLN A 303 34.86 -8.07 4.11
N LYS A 304 35.18 -7.05 3.30
CA LYS A 304 36.20 -7.16 2.25
C LYS A 304 37.55 -7.51 2.81
N PHE A 305 37.97 -6.87 3.90
CA PHE A 305 39.24 -7.15 4.58
C PHE A 305 39.27 -8.58 5.13
N LYS A 306 38.18 -9.05 5.76
CA LYS A 306 38.07 -10.44 6.25
C LYS A 306 38.16 -11.46 5.13
N ASN A 307 37.51 -11.20 3.98
CA ASN A 307 37.57 -12.11 2.82
C ASN A 307 38.99 -12.14 2.21
N ALA A 308 39.68 -10.99 2.16
CA ALA A 308 41.07 -10.93 1.67
C ALA A 308 42.03 -11.71 2.59
N LEU A 309 41.86 -11.61 3.91
CA LEU A 309 42.63 -12.40 4.89
C LEU A 309 42.41 -13.92 4.71
N ASN A 310 41.16 -14.35 4.57
CA ASN A 310 40.84 -15.76 4.37
C ASN A 310 41.45 -16.28 3.05
N ASN A 311 41.36 -15.52 1.96
CA ASN A 311 41.98 -15.93 0.70
C ASN A 311 43.52 -16.04 0.78
N ALA A 312 44.17 -15.12 1.50
CA ALA A 312 45.60 -15.16 1.75
C ALA A 312 46.04 -16.39 2.60
N GLN A 313 45.19 -16.87 3.51
CA GLN A 313 45.47 -18.09 4.28
C GLN A 313 45.37 -19.34 3.43
N TYR A 314 44.45 -19.43 2.47
CA TYR A 314 44.35 -20.57 1.55
C TYR A 314 45.53 -20.67 0.58
N GLU A 315 46.13 -19.53 0.17
CA GLU A 315 47.32 -19.54 -0.69
C GLU A 315 48.59 -20.03 0.05
N TYR A 316 48.62 -20.03 1.39
CA TYR A 316 49.77 -20.53 2.19
C TYR A 316 49.61 -21.99 2.63
N GLU A 317 48.45 -22.62 2.45
CA GLU A 317 48.26 -24.05 2.77
C GLU A 317 48.45 -24.98 1.57
N ASP A 318 48.57 -24.45 0.33
CA ASP A 318 48.79 -25.20 -0.91
C ASP A 318 50.26 -25.19 -1.41
N ASP A 319 51.20 -24.59 -0.69
CA ASP A 319 52.68 -24.66 -0.90
C ASP A 319 53.32 -25.58 0.18
#